data_d0ace022826986011c2de9fe52a86702
#
_entry.id   d0ace022826986011c2de9fe52a86702
#
_cell.length_a   1.000
_cell.length_b   1.000
_cell.length_c   1.000
_cell.angle_alpha   90.00
_cell.angle_beta   90.00
_cell.angle_gamma   90.00
#
_symmetry.space_group_name_H-M   'P 1'
#
loop_
_entity.id
_entity.type
_entity.pdbx_description
1 polymer ?
#
loop_
_entity_poly.entity_id
_entity_poly.type
_entity_poly.pdbx_seq_one_letter_code
_entity_poly.pdbx_strand_id
1 'polypeptide(L)'
;MVILAAGLDSRAWRLPWPDGTTVYELDQPKVLEFKTSTLQEYGAQPTCRRVGVAVDLRHDWPAALRQVGFDDSAPSTWSAEGLLPFLPAVAQDLLFERVQALSVPGSRIAVEAPGRDFNTPEGRERVRSQMQRYREVVAKAAGREVPDFQDLWYFEDRADVAGWLRDHGWDVSATPAEELMARYGRSAPEGLEDGAPRSVFVSAARSAP
;
A
#
# COMPACT_ATOMS: atom_id res chain seq x y z
N MET A 1 9.29 -8.08 7.59
CA MET A 1 8.56 -7.21 6.63
C MET A 1 7.08 -7.28 6.93
N VAL A 2 6.38 -6.15 6.97
CA VAL A 2 4.93 -6.08 7.17
C VAL A 2 4.31 -5.37 5.96
N ILE A 3 3.30 -6.00 5.35
CA ILE A 3 2.55 -5.44 4.20
C ILE A 3 1.14 -5.13 4.70
N LEU A 4 0.81 -3.85 4.74
CA LEU A 4 -0.49 -3.32 5.18
C LEU A 4 -1.46 -3.31 3.99
N ALA A 5 -2.62 -3.94 4.11
CA ALA A 5 -3.55 -4.21 3.02
C ALA A 5 -2.85 -4.98 1.88
N ALA A 6 -2.39 -6.18 2.18
CA ALA A 6 -1.54 -6.96 1.29
C ALA A 6 -2.23 -7.38 -0.02
N GLY A 7 -3.54 -7.39 -0.09
CA GLY A 7 -4.28 -7.71 -1.31
C GLY A 7 -3.73 -8.96 -2.00
N LEU A 8 -3.45 -8.83 -3.29
CA LEU A 8 -2.85 -9.87 -4.11
C LEU A 8 -1.32 -9.72 -4.24
N ASP A 9 -0.67 -9.01 -3.32
CA ASP A 9 0.79 -8.93 -3.29
C ASP A 9 1.43 -10.33 -3.27
N SER A 10 2.33 -10.56 -4.19
CA SER A 10 3.00 -11.86 -4.36
C SER A 10 4.48 -11.84 -3.98
N ARG A 11 4.95 -10.76 -3.33
CA ARG A 11 6.38 -10.62 -2.95
C ARG A 11 6.90 -11.78 -2.11
N ALA A 12 6.07 -12.34 -1.21
CA ALA A 12 6.44 -13.48 -0.39
C ALA A 12 6.70 -14.77 -1.20
N TRP A 13 6.23 -14.85 -2.46
CA TRP A 13 6.41 -16.02 -3.34
C TRP A 13 7.46 -15.81 -4.42
N ARG A 14 7.67 -14.57 -4.86
CA ARG A 14 8.47 -14.29 -6.06
C ARG A 14 9.82 -13.64 -5.80
N LEU A 15 10.05 -13.08 -4.61
CA LEU A 15 11.31 -12.42 -4.30
C LEU A 15 12.25 -13.38 -3.55
N PRO A 16 13.57 -13.29 -3.81
CA PRO A 16 14.58 -14.01 -3.05
C PRO A 16 14.84 -13.28 -1.72
N TRP A 17 14.07 -13.63 -0.69
CA TRP A 17 14.22 -13.05 0.63
C TRP A 17 15.49 -13.59 1.32
N PRO A 18 16.18 -12.75 2.13
CA PRO A 18 17.24 -13.24 3.01
C PRO A 18 16.74 -14.32 3.97
N ASP A 19 17.61 -15.24 4.34
CA ASP A 19 17.30 -16.29 5.31
C ASP A 19 16.79 -15.71 6.64
N GLY A 20 15.80 -16.34 7.22
CA GLY A 20 15.17 -15.89 8.45
C GLY A 20 14.12 -14.77 8.26
N THR A 21 13.91 -14.27 7.04
CA THR A 21 12.88 -13.25 6.82
C THR A 21 11.48 -13.79 7.07
N THR A 22 10.70 -13.04 7.85
CA THR A 22 9.25 -13.25 7.98
C THR A 22 8.52 -12.11 7.29
N VAL A 23 7.57 -12.45 6.39
CA VAL A 23 6.65 -11.51 5.75
C VAL A 23 5.28 -11.67 6.39
N TYR A 24 4.82 -10.63 7.08
CA TYR A 24 3.48 -10.52 7.64
C TYR A 24 2.59 -9.78 6.65
N GLU A 25 1.50 -10.40 6.25
CA GLU A 25 0.51 -9.83 5.34
C GLU A 25 -0.79 -9.55 6.10
N LEU A 26 -1.09 -8.28 6.30
CA LEU A 26 -2.31 -7.83 6.95
C LEU A 26 -3.37 -7.53 5.90
N ASP A 27 -4.52 -8.16 6.00
CA ASP A 27 -5.68 -7.86 5.16
C ASP A 27 -6.96 -8.47 5.75
N GLN A 28 -8.09 -8.17 5.14
CA GLN A 28 -9.36 -8.77 5.50
C GLN A 28 -9.34 -10.29 5.27
N PRO A 29 -10.03 -11.08 6.13
CA PRO A 29 -10.00 -12.55 6.06
C PRO A 29 -10.28 -13.11 4.67
N LYS A 30 -11.32 -12.59 3.99
CA LYS A 30 -11.71 -13.06 2.65
C LYS A 30 -10.64 -12.84 1.59
N VAL A 31 -9.86 -11.76 1.70
CA VAL A 31 -8.77 -11.43 0.75
C VAL A 31 -7.61 -12.41 0.94
N LEU A 32 -7.21 -12.64 2.20
CA LEU A 32 -6.13 -13.58 2.52
C LEU A 32 -6.51 -15.03 2.17
N GLU A 33 -7.75 -15.43 2.40
CA GLU A 33 -8.27 -16.74 2.04
C GLU A 33 -8.24 -16.95 0.53
N PHE A 34 -8.82 -16.00 -0.24
CA PHE A 34 -8.81 -16.06 -1.70
C PHE A 34 -7.40 -16.16 -2.26
N LYS A 35 -6.47 -15.31 -1.81
CA LYS A 35 -5.08 -15.32 -2.25
C LYS A 35 -4.41 -16.65 -1.93
N THR A 36 -4.59 -17.14 -0.71
CA THR A 36 -3.92 -18.36 -0.25
C THR A 36 -4.44 -19.58 -1.00
N SER A 37 -5.76 -19.74 -1.14
CA SER A 37 -6.35 -20.87 -1.86
C SER A 37 -5.94 -20.88 -3.33
N THR A 38 -6.02 -19.72 -3.99
CA THR A 38 -5.61 -19.60 -5.40
C THR A 38 -4.14 -20.01 -5.60
N LEU A 39 -3.23 -19.48 -4.78
CA LEU A 39 -1.81 -19.81 -4.92
C LEU A 39 -1.51 -21.28 -4.61
N GLN A 40 -2.23 -21.87 -3.66
CA GLN A 40 -2.14 -23.30 -3.37
C GLN A 40 -2.63 -24.18 -4.53
N GLU A 41 -3.74 -23.82 -5.16
CA GLU A 41 -4.25 -24.52 -6.36
C GLU A 41 -3.23 -24.58 -7.49
N TYR A 42 -2.42 -23.52 -7.65
CA TYR A 42 -1.33 -23.46 -8.62
C TYR A 42 -0.01 -24.05 -8.09
N GLY A 43 0.02 -24.65 -6.91
CA GLY A 43 1.21 -25.28 -6.33
C GLY A 43 2.30 -24.27 -5.93
N ALA A 44 1.99 -22.98 -5.86
CA ALA A 44 2.97 -21.96 -5.49
C ALA A 44 3.34 -22.06 -4.01
N GLN A 45 4.64 -21.99 -3.71
CA GLN A 45 5.19 -22.02 -2.36
C GLN A 45 5.86 -20.68 -2.04
N PRO A 46 5.68 -20.12 -0.82
CA PRO A 46 6.42 -18.93 -0.42
C PRO A 46 7.93 -19.20 -0.37
N THR A 47 8.72 -18.18 -0.70
CA THR A 47 10.19 -18.21 -0.64
C THR A 47 10.74 -17.78 0.72
N CYS A 48 9.85 -17.42 1.67
CA CYS A 48 10.16 -17.02 3.03
C CYS A 48 9.07 -17.51 3.99
N ARG A 49 9.26 -17.29 5.30
CA ARG A 49 8.19 -17.48 6.26
C ARG A 49 7.10 -16.43 6.03
N ARG A 50 5.94 -16.86 5.53
CA ARG A 50 4.77 -16.00 5.36
C ARG A 50 3.77 -16.20 6.51
N VAL A 51 3.26 -15.10 7.04
CA VAL A 51 2.23 -15.08 8.09
C VAL A 51 1.09 -14.18 7.64
N GLY A 52 -0.08 -14.75 7.39
CA GLY A 52 -1.31 -14.00 7.14
C GLY A 52 -1.95 -13.52 8.46
N VAL A 53 -2.25 -12.25 8.56
CA VAL A 53 -2.92 -11.63 9.72
C VAL A 53 -4.27 -11.10 9.27
N ALA A 54 -5.31 -11.88 9.54
CA ALA A 54 -6.67 -11.56 9.16
C ALA A 54 -7.24 -10.45 10.07
N VAL A 55 -7.21 -9.21 9.60
CA VAL A 55 -7.62 -8.04 10.39
C VAL A 55 -8.07 -6.90 9.49
N ASP A 56 -8.97 -6.06 9.99
CA ASP A 56 -9.27 -4.77 9.40
C ASP A 56 -8.33 -3.71 10.00
N LEU A 57 -7.63 -2.94 9.16
CA LEU A 57 -6.66 -1.94 9.60
C LEU A 57 -7.28 -0.77 10.39
N ARG A 58 -8.59 -0.64 10.37
CA ARG A 58 -9.32 0.31 11.23
C ARG A 58 -9.42 -0.16 12.69
N HIS A 59 -9.21 -1.45 12.95
CA HIS A 59 -9.27 -2.05 14.28
C HIS A 59 -7.88 -2.16 14.93
N ASP A 60 -7.76 -2.92 16.03
CA ASP A 60 -6.48 -3.12 16.74
C ASP A 60 -5.60 -4.19 16.07
N TRP A 61 -5.10 -3.87 14.88
CA TRP A 61 -4.17 -4.73 14.16
C TRP A 61 -2.77 -4.84 14.82
N PRO A 62 -2.27 -3.87 15.62
CA PRO A 62 -1.03 -4.06 16.38
C PRO A 62 -1.08 -5.24 17.34
N ALA A 63 -2.18 -5.40 18.07
CA ALA A 63 -2.36 -6.55 18.95
C ALA A 63 -2.38 -7.87 18.15
N ALA A 64 -3.12 -7.93 17.03
CA ALA A 64 -3.17 -9.11 16.17
C ALA A 64 -1.79 -9.45 15.59
N LEU A 65 -1.00 -8.46 15.20
CA LEU A 65 0.34 -8.65 14.66
C LEU A 65 1.31 -9.22 15.72
N ARG A 66 1.26 -8.72 16.96
CA ARG A 66 2.06 -9.25 18.08
C ARG A 66 1.67 -10.70 18.42
N GLN A 67 0.38 -11.03 18.39
CA GLN A 67 -0.11 -12.40 18.69
C GLN A 67 0.46 -13.45 17.75
N VAL A 68 0.81 -13.10 16.51
CA VAL A 68 1.41 -14.01 15.55
C VAL A 68 2.95 -13.99 15.57
N GLY A 69 3.55 -13.33 16.55
CA GLY A 69 4.99 -13.35 16.82
C GLY A 69 5.78 -12.24 16.13
N PHE A 70 5.16 -11.10 15.83
CA PHE A 70 5.90 -9.91 15.41
C PHE A 70 6.70 -9.36 16.60
N ASP A 71 8.00 -9.14 16.37
CA ASP A 71 8.92 -8.55 17.33
C ASP A 71 9.06 -7.04 17.05
N ASP A 72 8.44 -6.22 17.89
CA ASP A 72 8.50 -4.76 17.81
C ASP A 72 9.76 -4.15 18.48
N SER A 73 10.63 -4.99 19.03
CA SER A 73 11.94 -4.58 19.52
C SER A 73 13.06 -4.64 18.46
N ALA A 74 12.77 -5.22 17.30
CA ALA A 74 13.71 -5.36 16.18
C ALA A 74 13.33 -4.43 15.00
N PRO A 75 14.33 -3.96 14.21
CA PRO A 75 14.06 -3.17 13.03
C PRO A 75 13.14 -3.90 12.05
N SER A 76 12.13 -3.19 11.58
CA SER A 76 11.11 -3.73 10.68
C SER A 76 11.01 -2.93 9.39
N THR A 77 10.48 -3.55 8.35
CA THR A 77 10.15 -2.87 7.08
C THR A 77 8.65 -2.92 6.87
N TRP A 78 8.06 -1.78 6.55
CA TRP A 78 6.63 -1.59 6.32
C TRP A 78 6.35 -1.25 4.86
N SER A 79 5.23 -1.72 4.33
CA SER A 79 4.71 -1.31 3.02
C SER A 79 3.24 -0.98 3.14
N ALA A 80 2.85 0.18 2.58
CA ALA A 80 1.47 0.66 2.47
C ALA A 80 1.26 1.19 1.05
N GLU A 81 0.91 0.32 0.12
CA GLU A 81 0.73 0.63 -1.29
C GLU A 81 -0.72 0.40 -1.69
N GLY A 82 -1.31 1.31 -2.47
CA GLY A 82 -2.71 1.23 -2.88
C GLY A 82 -3.72 1.29 -1.73
N LEU A 83 -3.33 1.78 -0.56
CA LEU A 83 -4.15 1.72 0.67
C LEU A 83 -4.82 3.05 1.04
N LEU A 84 -4.06 4.14 1.04
CA LEU A 84 -4.50 5.38 1.69
C LEU A 84 -5.80 5.97 1.16
N PRO A 85 -6.14 5.92 -0.14
CA PRO A 85 -7.44 6.37 -0.62
C PRO A 85 -8.63 5.64 0.01
N PHE A 86 -8.45 4.40 0.48
CA PHE A 86 -9.48 3.58 1.12
C PHE A 86 -9.62 3.80 2.63
N LEU A 87 -8.84 4.72 3.20
CA LEU A 87 -8.89 5.07 4.61
C LEU A 87 -9.44 6.48 4.79
N PRO A 88 -10.35 6.72 5.76
CA PRO A 88 -10.61 8.07 6.26
C PRO A 88 -9.33 8.74 6.75
N ALA A 89 -9.27 10.07 6.72
CA ALA A 89 -8.08 10.82 7.15
C ALA A 89 -7.64 10.44 8.58
N VAL A 90 -8.58 10.35 9.51
CA VAL A 90 -8.31 9.94 10.90
C VAL A 90 -7.75 8.51 11.00
N ALA A 91 -8.16 7.60 10.12
CA ALA A 91 -7.63 6.24 10.11
C ALA A 91 -6.23 6.18 9.50
N GLN A 92 -5.91 7.06 8.55
CA GLN A 92 -4.55 7.24 8.06
C GLN A 92 -3.60 7.72 9.16
N ASP A 93 -4.00 8.74 9.93
CA ASP A 93 -3.18 9.26 11.02
C ASP A 93 -2.91 8.18 12.06
N LEU A 94 -3.95 7.46 12.49
CA LEU A 94 -3.83 6.35 13.42
C LEU A 94 -2.96 5.20 12.88
N LEU A 95 -2.99 4.95 11.56
CA LEU A 95 -2.14 3.94 10.92
C LEU A 95 -0.65 4.30 11.11
N PHE A 96 -0.28 5.55 10.83
CA PHE A 96 1.11 6.00 10.98
C PHE A 96 1.56 6.09 12.42
N GLU A 97 0.70 6.52 13.35
CA GLU A 97 0.98 6.48 14.79
C GLU A 97 1.30 5.05 15.27
N ARG A 98 0.53 4.07 14.81
CA ARG A 98 0.75 2.65 15.14
C ARG A 98 2.03 2.09 14.52
N VAL A 99 2.32 2.43 13.25
CA VAL A 99 3.58 2.07 12.62
C VAL A 99 4.76 2.68 13.38
N GLN A 100 4.65 3.96 13.76
CA GLN A 100 5.64 4.64 14.59
C GLN A 100 5.89 3.92 15.92
N ALA A 101 4.83 3.53 16.62
CA ALA A 101 4.91 2.84 17.90
C ALA A 101 5.52 1.42 17.79
N LEU A 102 5.38 0.77 16.64
CA LEU A 102 5.90 -0.58 16.37
C LEU A 102 7.26 -0.59 15.66
N SER A 103 7.88 0.57 15.50
CA SER A 103 9.15 0.70 14.79
C SER A 103 10.25 1.17 15.74
N VAL A 104 11.42 0.56 15.66
CA VAL A 104 12.64 1.01 16.35
C VAL A 104 13.61 1.65 15.34
N PRO A 105 14.67 2.35 15.77
CA PRO A 105 15.71 2.86 14.88
C PRO A 105 16.21 1.79 13.91
N GLY A 106 16.41 2.16 12.64
CA GLY A 106 16.74 1.24 11.54
C GLY A 106 15.52 0.65 10.83
N SER A 107 14.31 0.81 11.36
CA SER A 107 13.08 0.44 10.64
C SER A 107 12.90 1.30 9.38
N ARG A 108 12.19 0.76 8.38
CA ARG A 108 11.94 1.42 7.10
C ARG A 108 10.46 1.35 6.75
N ILE A 109 10.00 2.33 5.96
CA ILE A 109 8.65 2.31 5.41
C ILE A 109 8.65 2.75 3.95
N ALA A 110 7.82 2.09 3.14
CA ALA A 110 7.47 2.50 1.79
C ALA A 110 5.95 2.72 1.71
N VAL A 111 5.55 3.88 1.21
CA VAL A 111 4.14 4.27 1.12
C VAL A 111 3.86 4.82 -0.26
N GLU A 112 2.77 4.38 -0.88
CA GLU A 112 2.16 5.09 -1.99
C GLU A 112 1.11 6.06 -1.44
N ALA A 113 1.39 7.35 -1.53
CA ALA A 113 0.51 8.41 -1.07
C ALA A 113 -0.24 9.04 -2.25
N PRO A 114 -1.50 9.45 -2.08
CA PRO A 114 -2.18 10.27 -3.08
C PRO A 114 -1.41 11.55 -3.37
N GLY A 115 -1.44 12.01 -4.62
CA GLY A 115 -0.86 13.29 -5.00
C GLY A 115 -1.58 14.48 -4.35
N ARG A 116 -0.93 15.62 -4.28
CA ARG A 116 -1.45 16.83 -3.60
C ARG A 116 -2.80 17.30 -4.13
N ASP A 117 -3.10 17.03 -5.39
CA ASP A 117 -4.33 17.43 -6.04
C ASP A 117 -5.45 16.37 -5.93
N PHE A 118 -5.22 15.25 -5.23
CA PHE A 118 -6.19 14.16 -5.09
C PHE A 118 -7.55 14.65 -4.53
N ASN A 119 -7.53 15.58 -3.59
CA ASN A 119 -8.73 16.10 -2.94
C ASN A 119 -9.31 17.37 -3.59
N THR A 120 -8.64 17.93 -4.61
CA THR A 120 -9.18 19.10 -5.33
C THR A 120 -10.36 18.69 -6.21
N PRO A 121 -11.29 19.61 -6.54
CA PRO A 121 -12.38 19.31 -7.48
C PRO A 121 -11.86 18.76 -8.81
N GLU A 122 -10.80 19.35 -9.35
CA GLU A 122 -10.19 18.92 -10.62
C GLU A 122 -9.54 17.54 -10.50
N GLY A 123 -8.88 17.26 -9.38
CA GLY A 123 -8.29 15.95 -9.08
C GLY A 123 -9.36 14.86 -8.99
N ARG A 124 -10.45 15.12 -8.29
CA ARG A 124 -11.59 14.19 -8.17
C ARG A 124 -12.23 13.90 -9.52
N GLU A 125 -12.45 14.93 -10.34
CA GLU A 125 -13.03 14.77 -11.67
C GLU A 125 -12.09 13.99 -12.60
N ARG A 126 -10.79 14.27 -12.55
CA ARG A 126 -9.79 13.50 -13.31
C ARG A 126 -9.81 12.01 -12.91
N VAL A 127 -9.79 11.71 -11.61
CA VAL A 127 -9.85 10.34 -11.09
C VAL A 127 -11.13 9.65 -11.57
N ARG A 128 -12.28 10.33 -11.50
CA ARG A 128 -13.57 9.80 -11.97
C ARG A 128 -13.51 9.45 -13.45
N SER A 129 -13.02 10.36 -14.29
CA SER A 129 -12.90 10.17 -15.73
C SER A 129 -11.93 9.03 -16.08
N GLN A 130 -10.81 8.90 -15.36
CA GLN A 130 -9.85 7.81 -15.56
C GLN A 130 -10.46 6.45 -15.21
N MET A 131 -11.15 6.37 -14.08
CA MET A 131 -11.78 5.11 -13.64
C MET A 131 -12.92 4.70 -14.56
N GLN A 132 -13.69 5.64 -15.08
CA GLN A 132 -14.72 5.34 -16.07
C GLN A 132 -14.10 4.75 -17.34
N ARG A 133 -13.08 5.38 -17.89
CA ARG A 133 -12.35 4.86 -19.07
C ARG A 133 -11.76 3.48 -18.81
N TYR A 134 -11.13 3.29 -17.65
CA TYR A 134 -10.59 1.99 -17.25
C TYR A 134 -11.68 0.92 -17.19
N ARG A 135 -12.84 1.21 -16.58
CA ARG A 135 -13.97 0.29 -16.50
C ARG A 135 -14.49 -0.08 -17.89
N GLU A 136 -14.62 0.87 -18.80
CA GLU A 136 -15.08 0.63 -20.18
C GLU A 136 -14.11 -0.32 -20.91
N VAL A 137 -12.81 -0.08 -20.82
CA VAL A 137 -11.79 -0.92 -21.47
C VAL A 137 -11.79 -2.33 -20.87
N VAL A 138 -11.82 -2.45 -19.54
CA VAL A 138 -11.80 -3.75 -18.88
C VAL A 138 -13.11 -4.51 -19.09
N ALA A 139 -14.25 -3.83 -19.01
CA ALA A 139 -15.56 -4.46 -19.29
C ALA A 139 -15.62 -5.02 -20.71
N LYS A 140 -15.11 -4.27 -21.68
CA LYS A 140 -15.02 -4.72 -23.08
C LYS A 140 -14.11 -5.94 -23.25
N ALA A 141 -12.95 -5.94 -22.57
CA ALA A 141 -11.99 -7.03 -22.63
C ALA A 141 -12.47 -8.28 -21.87
N ALA A 142 -13.12 -8.11 -20.74
CA ALA A 142 -13.58 -9.20 -19.87
C ALA A 142 -14.98 -9.73 -20.22
N GLY A 143 -15.73 -9.02 -21.06
CA GLY A 143 -17.13 -9.37 -21.40
C GLY A 143 -18.11 -9.31 -20.23
N ARG A 144 -17.76 -8.54 -19.17
CA ARG A 144 -18.59 -8.38 -17.96
C ARG A 144 -18.43 -6.98 -17.37
N GLU A 145 -19.45 -6.54 -16.62
CA GLU A 145 -19.35 -5.31 -15.86
C GLU A 145 -18.24 -5.34 -14.83
N VAL A 146 -17.59 -4.19 -14.64
CA VAL A 146 -16.57 -3.96 -13.62
C VAL A 146 -17.17 -3.09 -12.54
N PRO A 147 -17.10 -3.51 -11.27
CA PRO A 147 -17.60 -2.71 -10.15
C PRO A 147 -16.99 -1.30 -10.09
N ASP A 148 -17.75 -0.34 -9.58
CA ASP A 148 -17.22 0.98 -9.28
C ASP A 148 -16.57 0.96 -7.91
N PHE A 149 -15.27 1.24 -7.88
CA PHE A 149 -14.50 1.28 -6.63
C PHE A 149 -14.37 2.70 -6.07
N GLN A 150 -14.85 3.72 -6.79
CA GLN A 150 -14.72 5.12 -6.35
C GLN A 150 -15.53 5.40 -5.09
N ASP A 151 -16.66 4.71 -4.89
CA ASP A 151 -17.47 4.81 -3.68
C ASP A 151 -16.74 4.31 -2.43
N LEU A 152 -15.60 3.63 -2.60
CA LEU A 152 -14.75 3.16 -1.51
C LEU A 152 -13.65 4.16 -1.15
N TRP A 153 -13.47 5.24 -1.90
CA TRP A 153 -12.42 6.21 -1.68
C TRP A 153 -12.89 7.40 -0.85
N TYR A 154 -12.05 7.80 0.08
CA TYR A 154 -12.26 8.95 0.94
C TYR A 154 -11.51 10.15 0.37
N PHE A 155 -12.26 11.08 -0.21
CA PHE A 155 -11.74 12.36 -0.71
C PHE A 155 -11.81 13.41 0.41
N GLU A 156 -10.92 13.31 1.35
CA GLU A 156 -10.84 14.15 2.54
C GLU A 156 -9.49 14.87 2.59
N ASP A 157 -9.44 16.01 3.25
CA ASP A 157 -8.17 16.64 3.60
C ASP A 157 -7.45 15.75 4.62
N ARG A 158 -6.18 15.45 4.35
CA ARG A 158 -5.37 14.53 5.14
C ARG A 158 -3.95 15.03 5.30
N ALA A 159 -3.27 14.56 6.33
CA ALA A 159 -1.87 14.87 6.55
C ALA A 159 -1.00 14.45 5.35
N ASP A 160 -0.04 15.30 4.98
CA ASP A 160 1.02 14.92 4.04
C ASP A 160 1.91 13.86 4.67
N VAL A 161 1.96 12.69 4.04
CA VAL A 161 2.68 11.52 4.57
C VAL A 161 4.17 11.83 4.77
N ALA A 162 4.79 12.49 3.80
CA ALA A 162 6.21 12.79 3.87
C ALA A 162 6.52 13.81 4.99
N GLY A 163 5.67 14.83 5.16
CA GLY A 163 5.75 15.79 6.27
C GLY A 163 5.57 15.10 7.60
N TRP A 164 4.51 14.31 7.75
CA TRP A 164 4.22 13.59 8.98
C TRP A 164 5.41 12.71 9.42
N LEU A 165 5.97 11.93 8.51
CA LEU A 165 7.11 11.06 8.81
C LEU A 165 8.35 11.86 9.23
N ARG A 166 8.67 13.01 8.58
CA ARG A 166 9.79 13.87 8.98
C ARG A 166 9.60 14.40 10.40
N ASP A 167 8.40 14.88 10.71
CA ASP A 167 8.08 15.45 12.02
C ASP A 167 8.18 14.40 13.14
N HIS A 168 8.14 13.10 12.78
CA HIS A 168 8.25 11.97 13.69
C HIS A 168 9.61 11.24 13.64
N GLY A 169 10.65 11.90 13.13
CA GLY A 169 12.04 11.41 13.21
C GLY A 169 12.41 10.37 12.15
N TRP A 170 11.76 10.42 10.98
CA TRP A 170 12.15 9.60 9.83
C TRP A 170 12.94 10.44 8.82
N ASP A 171 13.99 9.84 8.26
CA ASP A 171 14.68 10.37 7.08
C ASP A 171 13.89 9.96 5.83
N VAL A 172 13.37 10.96 5.10
CA VAL A 172 12.31 10.76 4.10
C VAL A 172 12.76 11.18 2.72
N SER A 173 12.57 10.28 1.76
CA SER A 173 12.59 10.55 0.32
C SER A 173 11.18 10.43 -0.25
N ALA A 174 10.76 11.40 -1.06
CA ALA A 174 9.46 11.41 -1.72
C ALA A 174 9.66 11.66 -3.22
N THR A 175 9.19 10.73 -4.04
CA THR A 175 9.36 10.75 -5.50
C THR A 175 8.00 10.69 -6.17
N PRO A 176 7.62 11.65 -7.02
CA PRO A 176 6.42 11.55 -7.83
C PRO A 176 6.43 10.32 -8.73
N ALA A 177 5.26 9.73 -8.96
CA ALA A 177 5.13 8.53 -9.81
C ALA A 177 5.69 8.75 -11.21
N GLU A 178 5.45 9.92 -11.81
CA GLU A 178 5.95 10.28 -13.14
C GLU A 178 7.50 10.24 -13.20
N GLU A 179 8.16 10.79 -12.18
CA GLU A 179 9.63 10.75 -12.08
C GLU A 179 10.13 9.31 -11.94
N LEU A 180 9.46 8.51 -11.11
CA LEU A 180 9.83 7.11 -10.90
C LEU A 180 9.63 6.31 -12.19
N MET A 181 8.53 6.51 -12.89
CA MET A 181 8.26 5.89 -14.20
C MET A 181 9.35 6.25 -15.20
N ALA A 182 9.70 7.54 -15.33
CA ALA A 182 10.75 8.00 -16.24
C ALA A 182 12.11 7.35 -15.89
N ARG A 183 12.46 7.25 -14.62
CA ARG A 183 13.69 6.60 -14.14
C ARG A 183 13.81 5.14 -14.58
N TYR A 184 12.69 4.43 -14.69
CA TYR A 184 12.62 3.05 -15.15
C TYR A 184 12.25 2.88 -16.63
N GLY A 185 12.31 3.96 -17.43
CA GLY A 185 11.97 3.92 -18.85
C GLY A 185 10.52 3.55 -19.12
N ARG A 186 9.62 3.91 -18.21
CA ARG A 186 8.18 3.71 -18.35
C ARG A 186 7.52 5.04 -18.68
N SER A 187 6.56 4.99 -19.59
CA SER A 187 5.69 6.12 -19.96
C SER A 187 4.24 5.66 -20.00
N ALA A 188 3.32 6.58 -19.86
CA ALA A 188 1.93 6.29 -20.14
C ALA A 188 1.79 5.86 -21.61
N PRO A 189 0.90 4.91 -21.93
CA PRO A 189 0.59 4.57 -23.31
C PRO A 189 0.09 5.80 -24.09
N GLU A 190 0.39 5.84 -25.39
CA GLU A 190 -0.10 6.91 -26.27
C GLU A 190 -1.63 7.03 -26.21
N GLY A 191 -2.12 8.24 -26.05
CA GLY A 191 -3.55 8.52 -25.86
C GLY A 191 -4.09 8.30 -24.43
N LEU A 192 -3.23 7.91 -23.50
CA LEU A 192 -3.54 7.73 -22.06
C LEU A 192 -2.56 8.52 -21.17
N GLU A 193 -2.00 9.61 -21.67
CA GLU A 193 -1.04 10.46 -20.96
C GLU A 193 -1.65 11.02 -19.66
N ASP A 194 -2.96 11.31 -19.67
CA ASP A 194 -3.72 11.70 -18.48
C ASP A 194 -3.91 10.55 -17.48
N GLY A 195 -3.63 9.31 -17.88
CA GLY A 195 -3.79 8.11 -17.09
C GLY A 195 -2.61 7.79 -16.18
N ALA A 196 -1.52 8.57 -16.24
CA ALA A 196 -0.40 8.37 -15.35
C ALA A 196 -0.82 8.61 -13.90
N PRO A 197 -0.47 7.69 -12.97
CA PRO A 197 -0.76 7.90 -11.56
C PRO A 197 -0.10 9.18 -11.07
N ARG A 198 -0.83 10.01 -10.34
CA ARG A 198 -0.26 11.19 -9.66
C ARG A 198 0.05 10.89 -8.19
N SER A 199 0.35 9.63 -7.90
CA SER A 199 0.82 9.21 -6.59
C SER A 199 2.21 9.74 -6.31
N VAL A 200 2.54 9.83 -5.02
CA VAL A 200 3.90 10.09 -4.54
C VAL A 200 4.37 8.85 -3.80
N PHE A 201 5.50 8.30 -4.23
CA PHE A 201 6.15 7.20 -3.53
C PHE A 201 7.06 7.76 -2.45
N VAL A 202 6.71 7.50 -1.21
CA VAL A 202 7.45 7.92 -0.03
C VAL A 202 8.21 6.74 0.52
N SER A 203 9.52 6.86 0.65
CA SER A 203 10.35 5.91 1.38
C SER A 203 11.02 6.61 2.56
N ALA A 204 11.04 5.96 3.71
CA ALA A 204 11.66 6.56 4.88
C ALA A 204 12.39 5.52 5.73
N ALA A 205 13.43 5.98 6.42
CA ALA A 205 14.17 5.20 7.40
C ALA A 205 14.07 5.89 8.76
N ARG A 206 13.77 5.12 9.82
CA ARG A 206 13.72 5.66 11.18
C ARG A 206 15.13 5.88 11.69
N SER A 207 15.45 7.14 11.97
CA SER A 207 16.75 7.53 12.52
C SER A 207 16.92 7.07 13.96
N ALA A 208 18.16 6.91 14.40
CA ALA A 208 18.47 6.88 15.83
C ALA A 208 18.15 8.27 16.43
N PRO A 209 17.72 8.33 17.70
CA PRO A 209 17.48 9.58 18.39
C PRO A 209 18.75 10.43 18.54
#